data_02ce2b3fe2dbac3b144ec4e8c45c2243
#
_entry.id   02ce2b3fe2dbac3b144ec4e8c45c2243
#
_cell.length_a   1.000
_cell.length_b   1.000
_cell.length_c   1.000
_cell.angle_alpha   90.00
_cell.angle_beta   90.00
_cell.angle_gamma   90.00
#
_symmetry.space_group_name_H-M   'P 1'
#
loop_
_entity.id
_entity.type
_entity.pdbx_description
1 polymer ?
#
loop_
_entity_poly.entity_id
_entity_poly.type
_entity_poly.pdbx_seq_one_letter_code
_entity_poly.pdbx_strand_id
1 'polypeptide(L)'
;MKEERLSFIDFAQRVYPFLEFTPFHRTYYAILEAFAEGRIPKLIVSVPPQHGKSVGAATLLPAYMLGLDPDMRIAIASYSGTLASKFNRRVQRIIESREYAELFPETTIKRGTKPTGYIRTSDEVEIIDHKGELISVGREGSLTGNRVDCFILDDLY
;
A
#
# COMPACT_ATOMS: atom_id res chain seq x y z
N MET A 1 -21.99 4.24 -18.98
CA MET A 1 -20.95 3.20 -18.98
C MET A 1 -20.21 3.28 -17.63
N LYS A 2 -20.23 2.19 -16.91
CA LYS A 2 -19.31 2.09 -15.77
C LYS A 2 -17.91 1.90 -16.37
N GLU A 3 -16.99 2.83 -16.13
CA GLU A 3 -15.58 2.56 -16.37
C GLU A 3 -15.24 1.26 -15.64
N GLU A 4 -14.72 0.31 -16.38
CA GLU A 4 -14.25 -0.94 -15.79
C GLU A 4 -13.11 -0.60 -14.84
N ARG A 5 -13.35 -0.79 -13.55
CA ARG A 5 -12.35 -0.56 -12.53
C ARG A 5 -11.19 -1.54 -12.72
N LEU A 6 -9.97 -1.01 -12.71
CA LEU A 6 -8.76 -1.82 -12.78
C LEU A 6 -8.73 -2.85 -11.64
N SER A 7 -8.61 -4.14 -11.95
CA SER A 7 -8.49 -5.18 -10.95
C SER A 7 -7.15 -5.11 -10.21
N PHE A 8 -7.12 -5.60 -8.97
CA PHE A 8 -5.88 -5.63 -8.20
C PHE A 8 -4.79 -6.49 -8.86
N ILE A 9 -5.18 -7.61 -9.49
CA ILE A 9 -4.25 -8.46 -10.24
C ILE A 9 -3.64 -7.70 -11.43
N ASP A 10 -4.45 -7.02 -12.22
CA ASP A 10 -3.97 -6.26 -13.36
C ASP A 10 -3.06 -5.11 -12.92
N PHE A 11 -3.42 -4.43 -11.85
CA PHE A 11 -2.57 -3.42 -11.22
C PHE A 11 -1.21 -4.00 -10.82
N ALA A 12 -1.22 -5.12 -10.09
CA ALA A 12 0.00 -5.77 -9.62
C ALA A 12 0.92 -6.19 -10.77
N GLN A 13 0.36 -6.74 -11.84
CA GLN A 13 1.12 -7.14 -13.02
C GLN A 13 1.75 -5.95 -13.74
N ARG A 14 1.09 -4.81 -13.74
CA ARG A 14 1.63 -3.60 -14.40
C ARG A 14 2.73 -2.92 -13.62
N VAL A 15 2.60 -2.82 -12.29
CA VAL A 15 3.58 -2.13 -11.45
C VAL A 15 4.69 -3.03 -10.95
N TYR A 16 4.50 -4.34 -11.02
CA TYR A 16 5.48 -5.33 -10.57
C TYR A 16 5.55 -6.52 -11.54
N PRO A 17 6.13 -6.31 -12.74
CA PRO A 17 6.07 -7.30 -13.83
C PRO A 17 6.82 -8.60 -13.55
N PHE A 18 7.71 -8.62 -12.54
CA PHE A 18 8.47 -9.80 -12.15
C PHE A 18 7.73 -10.72 -11.18
N LEU A 19 6.51 -10.35 -10.80
CA LEU A 19 5.73 -11.13 -9.85
C LEU A 19 5.17 -12.39 -10.53
N GLU A 20 5.44 -13.54 -9.92
CA GLU A 20 4.87 -14.81 -10.37
C GLU A 20 3.41 -14.95 -9.90
N PHE A 21 2.53 -15.31 -10.82
CA PHE A 21 1.13 -15.55 -10.52
C PHE A 21 0.80 -17.03 -10.67
N THR A 22 0.77 -17.74 -9.56
CA THR A 22 0.24 -19.09 -9.46
C THR A 22 -1.26 -19.04 -9.14
N PRO A 23 -2.00 -20.16 -9.23
CA PRO A 23 -3.39 -20.21 -8.75
C PRO A 23 -3.56 -19.72 -7.32
N PHE A 24 -2.59 -19.98 -6.45
CA PHE A 24 -2.56 -19.46 -5.07
C PHE A 24 -2.56 -17.91 -5.07
N HIS A 25 -1.69 -17.29 -5.84
CA HIS A 25 -1.60 -15.83 -5.92
C HIS A 25 -2.88 -15.20 -6.47
N ARG A 26 -3.51 -15.81 -7.44
CA ARG A 26 -4.78 -15.33 -7.98
C ARG A 26 -5.88 -15.32 -6.93
N THR A 27 -5.98 -16.38 -6.14
CA THR A 27 -6.94 -16.45 -5.03
C THR A 27 -6.61 -15.42 -3.96
N TYR A 28 -5.35 -15.34 -3.56
CA TYR A 28 -4.90 -14.39 -2.55
C TYR A 28 -5.19 -12.94 -2.96
N TYR A 29 -4.86 -12.57 -4.18
CA TYR A 29 -5.06 -11.21 -4.66
C TYR A 29 -6.53 -10.86 -4.89
N ALA A 30 -7.35 -11.83 -5.26
CA ALA A 30 -8.80 -11.62 -5.30
C ALA A 30 -9.38 -11.31 -3.91
N ILE A 31 -8.85 -11.95 -2.87
CA ILE A 31 -9.23 -11.66 -1.48
C ILE A 31 -8.77 -10.26 -1.05
N LEU A 32 -7.54 -9.89 -1.39
CA LEU A 32 -7.04 -8.54 -1.11
C LEU A 32 -7.85 -7.47 -1.84
N GLU A 33 -8.25 -7.73 -3.06
CA GLU A 33 -9.13 -6.81 -3.80
C GLU A 33 -10.49 -6.64 -3.12
N ALA A 34 -11.09 -7.72 -2.64
CA ALA A 34 -12.33 -7.68 -1.89
C ALA A 34 -12.20 -6.85 -0.61
N PHE A 35 -11.05 -6.95 0.05
CA PHE A 35 -10.74 -6.10 1.20
C PHE A 35 -10.59 -4.63 0.78
N ALA A 36 -9.87 -4.33 -0.29
CA ALA A 36 -9.69 -2.97 -0.79
C ALA A 36 -11.02 -2.31 -1.19
N GLU A 37 -11.96 -3.08 -1.70
CA GLU A 37 -13.30 -2.61 -2.07
C GLU A 37 -14.27 -2.46 -0.88
N GLY A 38 -13.83 -2.81 0.32
CA GLY A 38 -14.66 -2.77 1.52
C GLY A 38 -15.65 -3.92 1.67
N ARG A 39 -15.60 -4.94 0.81
CA ARG A 39 -16.45 -6.14 0.92
C ARG A 39 -16.05 -7.04 2.09
N ILE A 40 -14.80 -6.98 2.50
CA ILE A 40 -14.27 -7.67 3.68
C ILE A 40 -13.74 -6.62 4.63
N PRO A 41 -14.41 -6.33 5.77
CA PRO A 41 -13.98 -5.26 6.69
C PRO A 41 -12.75 -5.63 7.52
N LYS A 42 -12.54 -6.92 7.79
CA LYS A 42 -11.40 -7.42 8.56
C LYS A 42 -10.89 -8.69 7.89
N LEU A 43 -9.58 -8.75 7.67
CA LEU A 43 -8.95 -9.87 6.99
C LEU A 43 -7.72 -10.34 7.77
N ILE A 44 -7.65 -11.62 8.04
CA ILE A 44 -6.46 -12.28 8.58
C ILE A 44 -5.96 -13.24 7.51
N VAL A 45 -4.68 -13.10 7.15
CA VAL A 45 -4.02 -13.93 6.15
C VAL A 45 -2.92 -14.74 6.82
N SER A 46 -3.04 -16.06 6.71
CA SER A 46 -2.01 -16.99 7.17
C SER A 46 -1.58 -17.87 6.00
N VAL A 47 -0.34 -17.73 5.58
CA VAL A 47 0.24 -18.48 4.47
C VAL A 47 1.66 -18.91 4.83
N PRO A 48 2.18 -19.99 4.21
CA PRO A 48 3.56 -20.40 4.43
C PRO A 48 4.55 -19.30 4.08
N PRO A 49 5.75 -19.26 4.71
CA PRO A 49 6.80 -18.31 4.37
C PRO A 49 7.15 -18.35 2.86
N GLN A 50 7.62 -17.22 2.34
CA GLN A 50 8.08 -17.08 0.94
C GLN A 50 7.00 -17.25 -0.13
N HIS A 51 5.72 -17.05 0.22
CA HIS A 51 4.60 -17.08 -0.72
C HIS A 51 4.11 -15.69 -1.15
N GLY A 52 4.93 -14.65 -0.96
CA GLY A 52 4.59 -13.30 -1.39
C GLY A 52 3.53 -12.60 -0.55
N LYS A 53 3.29 -13.03 0.68
CA LYS A 53 2.29 -12.43 1.57
C LYS A 53 2.52 -10.92 1.78
N SER A 54 3.74 -10.55 2.17
CA SER A 54 4.08 -9.15 2.45
C SER A 54 4.13 -8.29 1.19
N VAL A 55 4.55 -8.83 0.06
CA VAL A 55 4.52 -8.10 -1.22
C VAL A 55 3.08 -7.74 -1.58
N GLY A 56 2.14 -8.68 -1.44
CA GLY A 56 0.73 -8.40 -1.69
C GLY A 56 0.12 -7.45 -0.67
N ALA A 57 0.15 -7.80 0.61
CA ALA A 57 -0.60 -7.09 1.65
C ALA A 57 0.07 -5.81 2.14
N ALA A 58 1.40 -5.77 2.22
CA ALA A 58 2.12 -4.64 2.81
C ALA A 58 2.79 -3.71 1.79
N THR A 59 2.74 -4.02 0.52
CA THR A 59 3.36 -3.23 -0.55
C THR A 59 2.38 -2.89 -1.66
N LEU A 60 1.87 -3.89 -2.37
CA LEU A 60 0.96 -3.66 -3.51
C LEU A 60 -0.40 -3.16 -3.07
N LEU A 61 -0.96 -3.71 -2.01
CA LEU A 61 -2.29 -3.33 -1.52
C LEU A 61 -2.36 -1.85 -1.08
N PRO A 62 -1.42 -1.34 -0.24
CA PRO A 62 -1.45 0.09 0.10
C PRO A 62 -1.34 1.00 -1.12
N ALA A 63 -0.47 0.68 -2.07
CA ALA A 63 -0.32 1.46 -3.29
C ALA A 63 -1.61 1.48 -4.11
N TYR A 64 -2.26 0.34 -4.24
CA TYR A 64 -3.54 0.22 -4.95
C TYR A 64 -4.66 1.01 -4.26
N MET A 65 -4.77 0.88 -2.94
CA MET A 65 -5.80 1.59 -2.17
C MET A 65 -5.62 3.10 -2.25
N LEU A 66 -4.40 3.62 -2.17
CA LEU A 66 -4.11 5.05 -2.33
C LEU A 66 -4.39 5.55 -3.75
N GLY A 67 -4.23 4.70 -4.75
CA GLY A 67 -4.62 5.02 -6.12
C GLY A 67 -6.14 5.14 -6.29
N LEU A 68 -6.89 4.23 -5.67
CA LEU A 68 -8.35 4.26 -5.71
C LEU A 68 -8.94 5.41 -4.87
N ASP A 69 -8.32 5.72 -3.74
CA ASP A 69 -8.75 6.77 -2.83
C ASP A 69 -7.53 7.50 -2.26
N PRO A 70 -7.09 8.58 -2.91
CA PRO A 70 -5.92 9.34 -2.46
C PRO A 70 -6.13 10.12 -1.16
N ASP A 71 -7.33 10.11 -0.60
CA ASP A 71 -7.63 10.70 0.70
C ASP A 71 -7.58 9.67 1.85
N MET A 72 -7.31 8.41 1.55
CA MET A 72 -7.24 7.34 2.55
C MET A 72 -5.99 7.44 3.41
N ARG A 73 -6.14 7.23 4.71
CA ARG A 73 -5.03 7.18 5.66
C ARG A 73 -4.74 5.73 6.03
N ILE A 74 -3.54 5.28 5.67
CA ILE A 74 -3.11 3.89 5.85
C ILE A 74 -1.94 3.85 6.83
N ALA A 75 -1.99 2.93 7.78
CA ALA A 75 -0.86 2.62 8.65
C ALA A 75 -0.41 1.18 8.44
N ILE A 76 0.90 0.97 8.39
CA ILE A 76 1.53 -0.34 8.36
C ILE A 76 2.34 -0.51 9.65
N ALA A 77 2.04 -1.57 10.39
CA ALA A 77 2.83 -1.95 11.55
C ALA A 77 3.51 -3.30 11.30
N SER A 78 4.77 -3.39 11.72
CA SER A 78 5.57 -4.61 11.63
C SER A 78 6.38 -4.81 12.91
N TYR A 79 7.05 -5.94 13.02
CA TYR A 79 7.87 -6.28 14.20
C TYR A 79 8.87 -5.19 14.56
N SER A 80 9.54 -4.61 13.57
CA SER A 80 10.49 -3.52 13.78
C SER A 80 10.17 -2.30 12.95
N GLY A 81 10.58 -1.13 13.42
CA GLY A 81 10.49 0.11 12.65
C GLY A 81 11.26 0.04 11.33
N THR A 82 12.41 -0.62 11.33
CA THR A 82 13.23 -0.82 10.13
C THR A 82 12.49 -1.60 9.05
N LEU A 83 11.81 -2.67 9.40
CA LEU A 83 11.01 -3.46 8.46
C LEU A 83 9.80 -2.67 7.97
N ALA A 84 9.10 -1.98 8.87
CA ALA A 84 7.97 -1.14 8.51
C ALA A 84 8.37 -0.02 7.54
N SER A 85 9.50 0.65 7.79
CA SER A 85 10.07 1.66 6.88
C SER A 85 10.40 1.09 5.51
N LYS A 86 10.88 -0.13 5.45
CA LYS A 86 11.18 -0.81 4.18
C LYS A 86 9.92 -1.00 3.34
N PHE A 87 8.80 -1.37 3.94
CA PHE A 87 7.52 -1.45 3.24
C PHE A 87 7.07 -0.09 2.73
N ASN A 88 7.17 0.94 3.57
CA ASN A 88 6.82 2.31 3.17
C ASN A 88 7.63 2.77 1.94
N ARG A 89 8.94 2.58 1.96
CA ARG A 89 9.80 2.93 0.83
C ARG A 89 9.43 2.18 -0.45
N ARG A 90 9.05 0.90 -0.34
CA ARG A 90 8.62 0.11 -1.50
C ARG A 90 7.31 0.65 -2.09
N VAL A 91 6.35 1.02 -1.26
CA VAL A 91 5.12 1.67 -1.70
C VAL A 91 5.43 2.99 -2.40
N GLN A 92 6.31 3.80 -1.84
CA GLN A 92 6.72 5.07 -2.45
C GLN A 92 7.34 4.87 -3.84
N ARG A 93 8.18 3.85 -4.02
CA ARG A 93 8.76 3.53 -5.33
C ARG A 93 7.71 3.13 -6.34
N ILE A 94 6.70 2.39 -5.93
CA ILE A 94 5.57 2.03 -6.80
C ILE A 94 4.82 3.29 -7.23
N ILE A 95 4.49 4.17 -6.30
CA ILE A 95 3.76 5.42 -6.59
C ILE A 95 4.56 6.33 -7.53
N GLU A 96 5.88 6.33 -7.44
CA GLU A 96 6.75 7.12 -8.33
C GLU A 96 6.95 6.49 -9.71
N SER A 97 6.57 5.24 -9.91
CA SER A 97 6.78 4.57 -11.19
C SER A 97 5.91 5.19 -12.28
N ARG A 98 6.40 5.11 -13.51
CA ARG A 98 5.67 5.60 -14.69
C ARG A 98 4.34 4.86 -14.86
N GLU A 99 4.34 3.55 -14.66
CA GLU A 99 3.17 2.70 -14.77
C GLU A 99 2.07 3.14 -13.79
N TYR A 100 2.46 3.44 -12.56
CA TYR A 100 1.52 3.91 -11.53
C TYR A 100 0.95 5.30 -11.89
N ALA A 101 1.79 6.21 -12.35
CA ALA A 101 1.35 7.55 -12.75
C ALA A 101 0.36 7.52 -13.92
N GLU A 102 0.50 6.55 -14.83
CA GLU A 102 -0.45 6.36 -15.93
C GLU A 102 -1.80 5.84 -15.43
N LEU A 103 -1.80 4.97 -14.40
CA LEU A 103 -3.01 4.39 -13.83
C LEU A 103 -3.73 5.34 -12.87
N PHE A 104 -2.98 6.04 -12.04
CA PHE A 104 -3.50 6.90 -10.96
C PHE A 104 -2.81 8.27 -10.97
N PRO A 105 -3.10 9.12 -11.95
CA PRO A 105 -2.40 10.40 -12.11
C PRO A 105 -2.65 11.39 -10.96
N GLU A 106 -3.71 11.22 -10.18
CA GLU A 106 -4.02 12.09 -9.05
C GLU A 106 -3.27 11.73 -7.77
N THR A 107 -2.70 10.54 -7.69
CA THR A 107 -1.96 10.08 -6.51
C THR A 107 -0.48 10.32 -6.70
N THR A 108 0.00 11.45 -6.18
CA THR A 108 1.41 11.87 -6.31
C THR A 108 2.01 12.15 -4.94
N ILE A 109 3.32 11.99 -4.84
CA ILE A 109 4.10 12.27 -3.63
C ILE A 109 5.22 13.25 -3.94
N LYS A 110 5.74 13.89 -2.90
CA LYS A 110 6.86 14.82 -3.02
C LYS A 110 8.05 14.16 -3.72
N ARG A 111 8.60 14.87 -4.71
CA ARG A 111 9.81 14.45 -5.42
C ARG A 111 10.92 15.47 -5.22
N GLY A 112 12.15 14.97 -5.06
CA GLY A 112 13.31 15.81 -4.86
C GLY A 112 13.29 16.54 -3.51
N THR A 113 14.06 17.63 -3.43
CA THR A 113 14.29 18.37 -2.18
C THR A 113 13.52 19.69 -2.08
N LYS A 114 12.78 20.08 -3.12
CA LYS A 114 11.98 21.32 -3.07
C LYS A 114 10.89 21.22 -2.01
N PRO A 115 10.73 22.21 -1.12
CA PRO A 115 9.63 22.22 -0.16
C PRO A 115 8.27 22.25 -0.89
N THR A 116 7.38 21.36 -0.51
CA THR A 116 6.02 21.27 -1.06
C THR A 116 4.94 21.49 0.00
N GLY A 117 5.33 21.54 1.29
CA GLY A 117 4.39 21.52 2.41
C GLY A 117 3.90 20.11 2.76
N TYR A 118 4.29 19.09 1.99
CA TYR A 118 3.91 17.71 2.23
C TYR A 118 5.09 16.89 2.75
N ILE A 119 4.80 15.96 3.65
CA ILE A 119 5.82 15.11 4.27
C ILE A 119 6.18 13.96 3.34
N ARG A 120 7.48 13.69 3.26
CA ARG A 120 8.00 12.46 2.70
C ARG A 120 9.27 12.05 3.42
N THR A 121 9.17 10.97 4.20
CA THR A 121 10.29 10.31 4.85
C THR A 121 10.20 8.81 4.59
N SER A 122 11.13 8.02 5.15
CA SER A 122 11.02 6.55 5.06
C SER A 122 9.88 5.97 5.89
N ASP A 123 9.35 6.73 6.84
CA ASP A 123 8.31 6.26 7.76
C ASP A 123 6.95 6.89 7.51
N GLU A 124 6.90 7.98 6.77
CA GLU A 124 5.68 8.73 6.55
C GLU A 124 5.71 9.43 5.20
N VAL A 125 4.63 9.29 4.43
CA VAL A 125 4.46 9.99 3.17
C VAL A 125 3.02 10.48 3.04
N GLU A 126 2.86 11.73 2.63
CA GLU A 126 1.56 12.35 2.37
C GLU A 126 1.31 12.45 0.86
N ILE A 127 0.04 12.32 0.47
CA ILE A 127 -0.39 12.47 -0.92
C ILE A 127 -0.63 13.95 -1.22
N ILE A 128 0.02 14.48 -2.25
CA ILE A 128 -0.08 15.90 -2.63
C ILE A 128 -1.52 16.24 -3.03
N ASP A 129 -2.03 17.36 -2.53
CA ASP A 129 -3.37 17.89 -2.77
C ASP A 129 -4.52 17.00 -2.27
N HIS A 130 -4.20 15.98 -1.47
CA HIS A 130 -5.16 15.07 -0.87
C HIS A 130 -4.89 14.89 0.62
N LYS A 131 -5.80 14.19 1.30
CA LYS A 131 -5.67 13.91 2.74
C LYS A 131 -5.00 12.57 3.03
N GLY A 132 -4.71 11.80 1.99
CA GLY A 132 -4.13 10.47 2.12
C GLY A 132 -2.71 10.51 2.65
N GLU A 133 -2.36 9.46 3.37
CA GLU A 133 -1.02 9.28 3.93
C GLU A 133 -0.74 7.81 4.16
N LEU A 134 0.54 7.47 4.21
CA LEU A 134 1.02 6.15 4.59
C LEU A 134 2.03 6.32 5.73
N ILE A 135 1.71 5.76 6.89
CA ILE A 135 2.53 5.80 8.09
C ILE A 135 3.01 4.39 8.41
N SER A 136 4.28 4.25 8.74
CA SER A 136 4.87 2.97 9.12
C SER A 136 5.42 3.03 10.53
N VAL A 137 5.07 2.04 11.35
CA VAL A 137 5.49 1.95 12.73
C VAL A 137 6.02 0.55 13.04
N GLY A 138 7.05 0.49 13.89
CA GLY A 138 7.46 -0.77 14.51
C GLY A 138 6.55 -1.13 15.67
N ARG A 139 6.76 -2.32 16.23
CA ARG A 139 5.98 -2.86 17.36
C ARG A 139 5.88 -1.90 18.55
N GLU A 140 6.94 -1.16 18.83
CA GLU A 140 7.01 -0.20 19.94
C GLU A 140 6.71 1.24 19.53
N GLY A 141 6.38 1.44 18.24
CA GLY A 141 6.02 2.75 17.72
C GLY A 141 4.63 3.20 18.16
N SER A 142 4.37 4.48 18.01
CA SER A 142 3.10 5.09 18.40
C SER A 142 2.32 5.61 17.21
N LEU A 143 1.04 5.28 17.17
CA LEU A 143 0.06 5.87 16.27
C LEU A 143 -0.85 6.85 17.01
N THR A 144 -0.50 7.25 18.21
CA THR A 144 -1.31 8.12 19.07
C THR A 144 -1.61 9.44 18.35
N GLY A 145 -2.88 9.81 18.31
CA GLY A 145 -3.33 11.05 17.69
C GLY A 145 -3.53 10.98 16.17
N ASN A 146 -3.23 9.85 15.52
CA ASN A 146 -3.43 9.68 14.09
C ASN A 146 -4.75 8.95 13.80
N ARG A 147 -5.54 9.50 12.90
CA ARG A 147 -6.70 8.80 12.33
C ARG A 147 -6.22 7.84 11.27
N VAL A 148 -6.73 6.63 11.29
CA VAL A 148 -6.37 5.57 10.33
C VAL A 148 -7.65 4.97 9.75
N ASP A 149 -7.74 4.92 8.43
CA ASP A 149 -8.86 4.32 7.71
C ASP A 149 -8.58 2.84 7.40
N CYS A 150 -7.31 2.49 7.20
CA CYS A 150 -6.87 1.11 6.97
C CYS A 150 -5.61 0.83 7.79
N PHE A 151 -5.62 -0.28 8.50
CA PHE A 151 -4.48 -0.69 9.33
C PHE A 151 -3.99 -2.07 8.88
N ILE A 152 -2.73 -2.15 8.50
CA ILE A 152 -2.08 -3.38 8.03
C ILE A 152 -1.07 -3.81 9.08
N LEU A 153 -1.25 -5.02 9.60
CA LEU A 153 -0.33 -5.64 10.56
C LEU A 153 0.41 -6.76 9.85
N ASP A 154 1.73 -6.63 9.74
CA ASP A 154 2.57 -7.63 9.07
C ASP A 154 3.65 -8.13 10.01
N ASP A 155 3.61 -9.43 10.31
CA ASP A 155 4.60 -10.14 11.14
C ASP A 155 5.00 -9.37 12.41
N LEU A 156 4.08 -9.23 13.37
CA LEU A 156 4.33 -8.55 14.64
C LEU A 156 5.19 -9.35 15.63
N TYR A 157 5.51 -10.57 15.30
CA TYR A 157 6.27 -11.49 16.15
C TYR A 157 7.66 -11.75 15.61
#